data_1b2994db434e9c1802f774adf22363fe
#
_entry.id   1b2994db434e9c1802f774adf22363fe
#
_cell.length_a   1.000
_cell.length_b   1.000
_cell.length_c   1.000
_cell.angle_alpha   90.00
_cell.angle_beta   90.00
_cell.angle_gamma   90.00
#
_symmetry.space_group_name_H-M   'P 1'
#
loop_
_entity.id
_entity.type
_entity.pdbx_description
1 polymer ?
#
loop_
_entity_poly.entity_id
_entity_poly.type
_entity_poly.pdbx_seq_one_letter_code
_entity_poly.pdbx_strand_id
1 'polypeptide(L)'
;MEKVLIIGGGAGGIILANSLDPKDYNVTVVDKDEYHYYQPWYLYVAFKGSKRKIGKPIASLLKPGIRYVKDEITEINLNERRAFGSLRITYDYDYVIIATGTSPDPEPIPGLREVFNEYGDYHTNIQNSLKLWNHIKNFKGGTIAIGQASPTCKCPPSLLEGAFQLEEYLNKKGLKSKSKIKFFTPFPRAYPAEPMNKVVEPMVEERGIEVMPFFDLDTVDNEKKILTSIEGDNINYDLPIIVPPCRGTKIKVLPEGLQNEDRFIISDKYTMKIKGFDNAFAVGDANNLPTSKTGVTAHLEAKVVANIIQGKYDKFTGRINCPFDTAYGKATFVIADYDNPVAPYPPTRMKHFMKMSMARIYWMTLKGYADPIFDFYFDFTNPVKLNEKYATS
;
A
#
# COMPACT_ATOMS: atom_id res chain seq x y z
N MET A 1 -32.82 -0.62 -11.11
CA MET A 1 -31.43 -0.20 -10.77
C MET A 1 -30.68 -1.41 -10.27
N GLU A 2 -29.55 -1.71 -10.89
CA GLU A 2 -28.71 -2.83 -10.50
C GLU A 2 -28.06 -2.55 -9.14
N LYS A 3 -27.98 -3.58 -8.31
CA LYS A 3 -27.40 -3.52 -6.97
C LYS A 3 -25.90 -3.75 -7.06
N VAL A 4 -25.11 -2.76 -6.66
CA VAL A 4 -23.66 -2.85 -6.63
C VAL A 4 -23.19 -2.88 -5.17
N LEU A 5 -22.65 -4.02 -4.74
CA LEU A 5 -22.07 -4.19 -3.41
C LEU A 5 -20.55 -4.00 -3.47
N ILE A 6 -20.04 -3.04 -2.72
CA ILE A 6 -18.61 -2.76 -2.59
C ILE A 6 -18.18 -3.11 -1.18
N ILE A 7 -17.29 -4.07 -1.04
CA ILE A 7 -16.77 -4.57 0.25
C ILE A 7 -15.40 -3.95 0.48
N GLY A 8 -15.36 -2.94 1.35
CA GLY A 8 -14.17 -2.16 1.67
C GLY A 8 -14.31 -0.68 1.28
N GLY A 9 -14.24 0.20 2.27
CA GLY A 9 -14.23 1.67 2.16
C GLY A 9 -12.82 2.26 2.05
N GLY A 10 -11.89 1.51 1.45
CA GLY A 10 -10.57 1.99 1.08
C GLY A 10 -10.58 2.89 -0.16
N ALA A 11 -9.40 3.29 -0.65
CA ALA A 11 -9.28 4.15 -1.84
C ALA A 11 -10.02 3.56 -3.05
N GLY A 12 -9.76 2.28 -3.38
CA GLY A 12 -10.40 1.61 -4.51
C GLY A 12 -11.92 1.57 -4.39
N GLY A 13 -12.46 1.16 -3.23
CA GLY A 13 -13.89 1.07 -3.01
C GLY A 13 -14.61 2.41 -3.08
N ILE A 14 -14.08 3.45 -2.43
CA ILE A 14 -14.68 4.79 -2.45
C ILE A 14 -14.64 5.40 -3.86
N ILE A 15 -13.52 5.28 -4.58
CA ILE A 15 -13.38 5.80 -5.94
C ILE A 15 -14.35 5.10 -6.88
N LEU A 16 -14.44 3.76 -6.81
CA LEU A 16 -15.37 2.98 -7.62
C LEU A 16 -16.82 3.39 -7.32
N ALA A 17 -17.20 3.44 -6.04
CA ALA A 17 -18.53 3.89 -5.63
C ALA A 17 -18.89 5.26 -6.21
N ASN A 18 -17.97 6.23 -6.08
CA ASN A 18 -18.17 7.59 -6.58
C ASN A 18 -18.10 7.72 -8.11
N SER A 19 -17.62 6.69 -8.81
CA SER A 19 -17.55 6.67 -10.29
C SER A 19 -18.83 6.12 -10.93
N LEU A 20 -19.71 5.49 -10.17
CA LEU A 20 -21.03 5.04 -10.62
C LEU A 20 -22.08 6.12 -10.37
N ASP A 21 -23.06 6.26 -11.30
CA ASP A 21 -24.16 7.21 -11.12
C ASP A 21 -25.24 6.57 -10.22
N PRO A 22 -25.56 7.17 -9.06
CA PRO A 22 -26.61 6.67 -8.16
C PRO A 22 -28.02 6.69 -8.77
N LYS A 23 -28.22 7.31 -9.94
CA LYS A 23 -29.47 7.23 -10.68
C LYS A 23 -29.63 5.90 -11.44
N ASP A 24 -28.52 5.30 -11.83
CA ASP A 24 -28.49 4.06 -12.60
C ASP A 24 -28.25 2.84 -11.72
N TYR A 25 -27.47 3.01 -10.64
CA TYR A 25 -27.02 1.96 -9.75
C TYR A 25 -27.40 2.19 -8.29
N ASN A 26 -27.85 1.12 -7.62
CA ASN A 26 -28.05 1.10 -6.16
C ASN A 26 -26.75 0.65 -5.48
N VAL A 27 -25.89 1.62 -5.16
CA VAL A 27 -24.54 1.36 -4.64
C VAL A 27 -24.55 1.30 -3.11
N THR A 28 -24.04 0.19 -2.56
CA THR A 28 -23.81 0.02 -1.12
C THR A 28 -22.33 -0.27 -0.87
N VAL A 29 -21.70 0.54 -0.02
CA VAL A 29 -20.35 0.32 0.49
C VAL A 29 -20.44 -0.26 1.89
N VAL A 30 -19.81 -1.41 2.12
CA VAL A 30 -19.73 -2.05 3.44
C VAL A 30 -18.29 -2.08 3.91
N ASP A 31 -18.02 -1.58 5.11
CA ASP A 31 -16.69 -1.65 5.73
C ASP A 31 -16.84 -1.85 7.24
N LYS A 32 -15.91 -2.60 7.84
CA LYS A 32 -15.84 -2.80 9.29
C LYS A 32 -15.42 -1.54 10.05
N ASP A 33 -14.63 -0.67 9.40
CA ASP A 33 -14.10 0.57 9.94
C ASP A 33 -14.96 1.76 9.51
N GLU A 34 -15.18 2.70 10.41
CA GLU A 34 -15.95 3.91 10.12
C GLU A 34 -15.15 4.97 9.38
N TYR A 35 -13.80 4.92 9.49
CA TYR A 35 -12.91 5.94 8.97
C TYR A 35 -12.02 5.40 7.86
N HIS A 36 -11.88 6.19 6.80
CA HIS A 36 -10.85 6.03 5.79
C HIS A 36 -9.65 6.91 6.14
N TYR A 37 -8.43 6.37 6.00
CA TYR A 37 -7.17 7.06 6.30
C TYR A 37 -6.32 7.24 5.05
N TYR A 38 -5.65 8.39 4.94
CA TYR A 38 -4.62 8.61 3.94
C TYR A 38 -3.32 7.89 4.36
N GLN A 39 -3.22 6.61 4.03
CA GLN A 39 -2.15 5.71 4.47
C GLN A 39 -0.73 6.19 4.15
N PRO A 40 -0.42 6.85 3.00
CA PRO A 40 0.93 7.33 2.73
C PRO A 40 1.47 8.33 3.78
N TRP A 41 0.60 8.88 4.63
CA TRP A 41 1.01 9.78 5.70
C TRP A 41 1.46 9.06 6.98
N TYR A 42 1.24 7.76 7.09
CA TYR A 42 1.75 6.95 8.22
C TYR A 42 3.26 7.07 8.36
N LEU A 43 3.98 7.14 7.23
CA LEU A 43 5.42 7.42 7.17
C LEU A 43 5.80 8.68 7.98
N TYR A 44 5.10 9.78 7.74
CA TYR A 44 5.40 11.06 8.43
C TYR A 44 4.94 11.09 9.89
N VAL A 45 3.94 10.29 10.25
CA VAL A 45 3.57 10.06 11.65
C VAL A 45 4.68 9.30 12.35
N ALA A 46 5.17 8.21 11.77
CA ALA A 46 6.17 7.32 12.36
C ALA A 46 7.57 7.94 12.47
N PHE A 47 8.00 8.75 11.48
CA PHE A 47 9.38 9.25 11.44
C PHE A 47 9.53 10.75 11.73
N LYS A 48 8.44 11.52 11.74
CA LYS A 48 8.45 12.97 12.00
C LYS A 48 7.46 13.41 13.10
N GLY A 49 6.69 12.48 13.67
CA GLY A 49 5.67 12.80 14.68
C GLY A 49 4.59 13.75 14.15
N SER A 50 4.21 13.61 12.89
CA SER A 50 3.21 14.47 12.26
C SER A 50 1.86 14.38 12.98
N LYS A 51 1.29 15.54 13.36
CA LYS A 51 -0.02 15.67 14.00
C LYS A 51 -1.14 15.94 13.00
N ARG A 52 -0.89 15.87 11.70
CA ARG A 52 -1.90 16.10 10.67
C ARG A 52 -3.05 15.10 10.80
N LYS A 53 -4.28 15.59 10.76
CA LYS A 53 -5.47 14.74 10.68
C LYS A 53 -5.53 14.09 9.29
N ILE A 54 -5.43 12.78 9.24
CA ILE A 54 -5.37 11.98 8.01
C ILE A 54 -6.51 10.97 7.87
N GLY A 55 -7.52 11.07 8.71
CA GLY A 55 -8.73 10.24 8.69
C GLY A 55 -9.97 11.07 8.42
N LYS A 56 -10.92 10.52 7.64
CA LYS A 56 -12.28 11.05 7.45
C LYS A 56 -13.29 9.92 7.52
N PRO A 57 -14.53 10.19 8.02
CA PRO A 57 -15.60 9.21 7.96
C PRO A 57 -15.88 8.76 6.52
N ILE A 58 -15.97 7.45 6.28
CA ILE A 58 -16.24 6.88 4.95
C ILE A 58 -17.51 7.49 4.36
N ALA A 59 -18.58 7.54 5.14
CA ALA A 59 -19.86 8.10 4.69
C ALA A 59 -19.72 9.55 4.15
N SER A 60 -18.81 10.36 4.71
CA SER A 60 -18.58 11.75 4.26
C SER A 60 -17.82 11.85 2.93
N LEU A 61 -17.21 10.75 2.48
CA LEU A 61 -16.43 10.65 1.25
C LEU A 61 -17.27 10.14 0.07
N LEU A 62 -18.45 9.62 0.34
CA LEU A 62 -19.36 9.10 -0.68
C LEU A 62 -20.26 10.22 -1.22
N LYS A 63 -20.64 10.12 -2.50
CA LYS A 63 -21.60 11.01 -3.13
C LYS A 63 -23.02 10.77 -2.57
N PRO A 64 -23.91 11.79 -2.61
CA PRO A 64 -25.32 11.59 -2.25
C PRO A 64 -25.95 10.43 -3.05
N GLY A 65 -26.77 9.61 -2.39
CA GLY A 65 -27.41 8.44 -3.00
C GLY A 65 -26.61 7.12 -2.83
N ILE A 66 -25.35 7.18 -2.44
CA ILE A 66 -24.57 5.97 -2.12
C ILE A 66 -24.72 5.64 -0.63
N ARG A 67 -25.10 4.39 -0.35
CA ARG A 67 -25.29 3.90 1.01
C ARG A 67 -23.98 3.41 1.61
N TYR A 68 -23.68 3.82 2.85
CA TYR A 68 -22.61 3.24 3.66
C TYR A 68 -23.22 2.37 4.79
N VAL A 69 -22.65 1.19 5.01
CA VAL A 69 -23.00 0.30 6.13
C VAL A 69 -21.72 -0.11 6.86
N LYS A 70 -21.70 0.10 8.18
CA LYS A 70 -20.62 -0.38 9.03
C LYS A 70 -20.91 -1.84 9.41
N ASP A 71 -20.25 -2.78 8.74
CA ASP A 71 -20.32 -4.21 9.01
C ASP A 71 -19.06 -4.90 8.51
N GLU A 72 -18.72 -6.05 9.06
CA GLU A 72 -17.63 -6.89 8.59
C GLU A 72 -18.17 -8.05 7.76
N ILE A 73 -17.88 -8.07 6.46
CA ILE A 73 -18.24 -9.20 5.61
C ILE A 73 -17.31 -10.38 5.91
N THR A 74 -17.91 -11.51 6.24
CA THR A 74 -17.20 -12.75 6.62
C THR A 74 -17.22 -13.82 5.54
N GLU A 75 -18.25 -13.82 4.69
CA GLU A 75 -18.39 -14.77 3.58
C GLU A 75 -19.03 -14.11 2.36
N ILE A 76 -18.61 -14.51 1.17
CA ILE A 76 -19.16 -14.11 -0.12
C ILE A 76 -19.45 -15.39 -0.92
N ASN A 77 -20.69 -15.61 -1.31
CA ASN A 77 -21.08 -16.67 -2.22
C ASN A 77 -21.37 -16.08 -3.61
N LEU A 78 -20.43 -16.25 -4.53
CA LEU A 78 -20.52 -15.65 -5.86
C LEU A 78 -21.60 -16.32 -6.73
N ASN A 79 -21.83 -17.63 -6.54
CA ASN A 79 -22.88 -18.36 -7.27
C ASN A 79 -24.28 -17.89 -6.87
N GLU A 80 -24.49 -17.65 -5.58
CA GLU A 80 -25.78 -17.17 -5.04
C GLU A 80 -25.94 -15.65 -5.14
N ARG A 81 -24.88 -14.90 -5.49
CA ARG A 81 -24.85 -13.45 -5.48
C ARG A 81 -25.21 -12.85 -4.12
N ARG A 82 -24.62 -13.40 -3.06
CA ARG A 82 -24.86 -13.01 -1.66
C ARG A 82 -23.56 -12.83 -0.90
N ALA A 83 -23.54 -11.84 -0.03
CA ALA A 83 -22.51 -11.67 0.97
C ALA A 83 -23.13 -11.64 2.37
N PHE A 84 -22.39 -12.14 3.36
CA PHE A 84 -22.86 -12.29 4.73
C PHE A 84 -22.00 -11.46 5.68
N GLY A 85 -22.65 -10.57 6.42
CA GLY A 85 -22.02 -9.71 7.41
C GLY A 85 -22.02 -10.31 8.81
N SER A 86 -21.09 -9.86 9.65
CA SER A 86 -20.97 -10.26 11.06
C SER A 86 -22.20 -9.87 11.90
N LEU A 87 -22.92 -8.84 11.48
CA LEU A 87 -24.17 -8.41 12.11
C LEU A 87 -25.40 -9.25 11.69
N ARG A 88 -25.18 -10.40 11.03
CA ARG A 88 -26.22 -11.28 10.47
C ARG A 88 -27.05 -10.61 9.37
N ILE A 89 -26.50 -9.62 8.70
CA ILE A 89 -27.11 -8.99 7.53
C ILE A 89 -26.68 -9.77 6.29
N THR A 90 -27.63 -10.07 5.41
CA THR A 90 -27.37 -10.63 4.08
C THR A 90 -27.46 -9.51 3.04
N TYR A 91 -26.49 -9.44 2.16
CA TYR A 91 -26.42 -8.46 1.10
C TYR A 91 -26.57 -9.17 -0.25
N ASP A 92 -27.72 -9.01 -0.89
CA ASP A 92 -27.95 -9.46 -2.27
C ASP A 92 -27.38 -8.41 -3.24
N TYR A 93 -26.77 -8.85 -4.34
CA TYR A 93 -26.16 -7.96 -5.32
C TYR A 93 -26.30 -8.50 -6.76
N ASP A 94 -26.25 -7.59 -7.73
CA ASP A 94 -26.04 -7.88 -9.15
C ASP A 94 -24.55 -7.86 -9.48
N TYR A 95 -23.79 -6.88 -8.93
CA TYR A 95 -22.35 -6.78 -8.99
C TYR A 95 -21.73 -6.76 -7.59
N VAL A 96 -20.60 -7.45 -7.42
CA VAL A 96 -19.80 -7.38 -6.18
C VAL A 96 -18.37 -6.98 -6.47
N ILE A 97 -17.85 -6.08 -5.64
CA ILE A 97 -16.46 -5.61 -5.71
C ILE A 97 -15.78 -5.87 -4.37
N ILE A 98 -14.73 -6.70 -4.39
CA ILE A 98 -13.89 -6.98 -3.23
C ILE A 98 -12.76 -5.96 -3.22
N ALA A 99 -12.85 -4.96 -2.34
CA ALA A 99 -11.91 -3.85 -2.18
C ALA A 99 -11.31 -3.79 -0.76
N THR A 100 -11.16 -4.96 -0.13
CA THR A 100 -10.82 -5.13 1.30
C THR A 100 -9.36 -4.85 1.63
N GLY A 101 -8.52 -4.64 0.63
CA GLY A 101 -7.10 -4.39 0.82
C GLY A 101 -6.34 -5.58 1.39
N THR A 102 -5.33 -5.31 2.22
CA THR A 102 -4.48 -6.30 2.89
C THR A 102 -4.51 -6.16 4.39
N SER A 103 -4.15 -7.25 5.07
CA SER A 103 -3.91 -7.27 6.52
C SER A 103 -2.47 -7.70 6.83
N PRO A 104 -1.83 -7.14 7.87
CA PRO A 104 -0.54 -7.64 8.33
C PRO A 104 -0.70 -9.06 8.89
N ASP A 105 0.26 -9.91 8.62
CA ASP A 105 0.28 -11.30 9.10
C ASP A 105 1.64 -11.65 9.73
N PRO A 106 1.94 -11.19 10.95
CA PRO A 106 3.19 -11.50 11.64
C PRO A 106 3.26 -12.92 12.20
N GLU A 107 2.14 -13.66 12.24
CA GLU A 107 2.04 -14.99 12.87
C GLU A 107 2.99 -16.06 12.33
N PRO A 108 3.24 -16.12 11.00
CA PRO A 108 4.10 -17.17 10.45
C PRO A 108 5.56 -17.08 10.90
N ILE A 109 6.01 -15.93 11.41
CA ILE A 109 7.41 -15.70 11.81
C ILE A 109 7.49 -15.67 13.34
N PRO A 110 8.11 -16.68 13.98
CA PRO A 110 8.25 -16.72 15.43
C PRO A 110 8.90 -15.46 16.02
N GLY A 111 8.30 -14.89 17.07
CA GLY A 111 8.77 -13.68 17.73
C GLY A 111 8.39 -12.36 17.04
N LEU A 112 7.92 -12.38 15.79
CA LEU A 112 7.54 -11.16 15.08
C LEU A 112 6.27 -10.53 15.63
N ARG A 113 5.32 -11.34 16.11
CA ARG A 113 4.06 -10.84 16.70
C ARG A 113 4.33 -9.92 17.89
N GLU A 114 5.24 -10.31 18.75
CA GLU A 114 5.62 -9.56 19.95
C GLU A 114 6.25 -8.22 19.57
N VAL A 115 7.21 -8.22 18.62
CA VAL A 115 7.82 -6.99 18.09
C VAL A 115 6.77 -6.08 17.46
N PHE A 116 5.90 -6.62 16.62
CA PHE A 116 4.84 -5.85 16.00
C PHE A 116 3.89 -5.21 17.01
N ASN A 117 3.54 -5.93 18.07
CA ASN A 117 2.69 -5.41 19.12
C ASN A 117 3.38 -4.34 19.97
N GLU A 118 4.67 -4.48 20.23
CA GLU A 118 5.44 -3.53 21.05
C GLU A 118 5.83 -2.28 20.25
N TYR A 119 6.47 -2.45 19.08
CA TYR A 119 7.07 -1.34 18.33
C TYR A 119 6.12 -0.75 17.30
N GLY A 120 5.16 -1.52 16.79
CA GLY A 120 4.31 -1.12 15.67
C GLY A 120 5.07 -1.10 14.34
N ASP A 121 4.45 -0.47 13.35
CA ASP A 121 5.02 -0.24 12.03
C ASP A 121 4.48 1.06 11.41
N TYR A 122 4.89 1.35 10.18
CA TYR A 122 4.41 2.54 9.45
C TYR A 122 3.60 2.19 8.18
N HIS A 123 3.10 0.95 8.08
CA HIS A 123 2.29 0.45 6.96
C HIS A 123 0.86 0.07 7.34
N THR A 124 0.63 -0.32 8.58
CA THR A 124 -0.63 -0.96 8.99
C THR A 124 -1.72 0.04 9.33
N ASN A 125 -1.47 0.91 10.33
CA ASN A 125 -2.43 1.89 10.81
C ASN A 125 -1.76 3.03 11.57
N ILE A 126 -2.56 4.05 11.92
CA ILE A 126 -2.06 5.23 12.61
C ILE A 126 -1.57 4.93 14.03
N GLN A 127 -2.20 3.99 14.72
CA GLN A 127 -1.82 3.61 16.10
C GLN A 127 -0.43 2.98 16.12
N ASN A 128 -0.15 2.09 15.18
CA ASN A 128 1.17 1.49 15.02
C ASN A 128 2.23 2.53 14.65
N SER A 129 1.89 3.48 13.76
CA SER A 129 2.81 4.58 13.41
C SER A 129 3.12 5.50 14.60
N LEU A 130 2.15 5.75 15.48
CA LEU A 130 2.36 6.51 16.72
C LEU A 130 3.19 5.75 17.74
N LYS A 131 3.01 4.43 17.87
CA LYS A 131 3.89 3.58 18.70
C LYS A 131 5.33 3.68 18.20
N LEU A 132 5.55 3.45 16.90
CA LEU A 132 6.87 3.52 16.31
C LEU A 132 7.52 4.89 16.53
N TRP A 133 6.77 5.98 16.33
CA TRP A 133 7.25 7.33 16.65
C TRP A 133 7.68 7.48 18.11
N ASN A 134 6.94 6.87 19.03
CA ASN A 134 7.30 6.93 20.45
C ASN A 134 8.65 6.26 20.73
N HIS A 135 8.96 5.13 20.07
CA HIS A 135 10.27 4.47 20.18
C HIS A 135 11.36 5.30 19.50
N ILE A 136 11.15 5.79 18.30
CA ILE A 136 12.13 6.60 17.54
C ILE A 136 12.51 7.89 18.28
N LYS A 137 11.52 8.63 18.81
CA LYS A 137 11.80 9.91 19.51
C LYS A 137 12.59 9.74 20.81
N ASN A 138 12.48 8.56 21.45
CA ASN A 138 13.17 8.24 22.71
C ASN A 138 14.50 7.49 22.49
N PHE A 139 14.81 7.11 21.26
CA PHE A 139 16.04 6.43 20.89
C PHE A 139 17.27 7.31 21.17
N LYS A 140 18.33 6.71 21.75
CA LYS A 140 19.53 7.45 22.21
C LYS A 140 20.81 7.07 21.43
N GLY A 141 20.72 6.09 20.53
CA GLY A 141 21.82 5.53 19.79
C GLY A 141 21.85 4.01 19.86
N GLY A 142 22.59 3.37 18.97
CA GLY A 142 22.66 1.91 18.83
C GLY A 142 22.34 1.45 17.41
N THR A 143 22.07 0.16 17.25
CA THR A 143 21.75 -0.44 15.96
C THR A 143 20.26 -0.45 15.71
N ILE A 144 19.83 0.09 14.58
CA ILE A 144 18.44 0.05 14.13
C ILE A 144 18.35 -0.93 12.96
N ALA A 145 17.56 -1.98 13.12
CA ALA A 145 17.23 -2.90 12.04
C ALA A 145 15.89 -2.45 11.43
N ILE A 146 15.91 -1.99 10.18
CA ILE A 146 14.72 -1.55 9.46
C ILE A 146 14.57 -2.34 8.16
N GLY A 147 13.37 -2.87 7.88
CA GLY A 147 13.13 -3.61 6.65
C GLY A 147 11.77 -4.31 6.60
N GLN A 148 11.63 -5.19 5.60
CA GLN A 148 10.45 -6.04 5.42
C GLN A 148 10.75 -7.49 5.76
N ALA A 149 9.81 -8.13 6.43
CA ALA A 149 9.97 -9.50 6.91
C ALA A 149 9.89 -10.57 5.80
N SER A 150 9.26 -10.27 4.67
CA SER A 150 9.13 -11.21 3.55
C SER A 150 8.92 -10.47 2.22
N PRO A 151 9.03 -11.16 1.06
CA PRO A 151 8.75 -10.55 -0.25
C PRO A 151 7.33 -10.00 -0.40
N THR A 152 6.37 -10.57 0.33
CA THR A 152 4.95 -10.17 0.24
C THR A 152 4.68 -8.94 1.11
N CYS A 153 4.78 -7.77 0.53
CA CYS A 153 4.55 -6.47 1.18
C CYS A 153 3.83 -5.50 0.23
N LYS A 154 3.10 -4.54 0.81
CA LYS A 154 2.55 -3.42 0.04
C LYS A 154 3.55 -2.27 -0.07
N CYS A 155 3.42 -1.47 -1.15
CA CYS A 155 4.18 -0.24 -1.35
C CYS A 155 5.72 -0.39 -1.21
N PRO A 156 6.40 -1.15 -2.08
CA PRO A 156 7.84 -1.38 -1.99
C PRO A 156 8.71 -0.12 -1.81
N PRO A 157 8.40 1.04 -2.44
CA PRO A 157 9.18 2.27 -2.20
C PRO A 157 9.22 2.72 -0.76
N SER A 158 8.14 2.53 0.00
CA SER A 158 8.02 3.04 1.37
C SER A 158 9.01 2.41 2.36
N LEU A 159 9.58 1.27 2.03
CA LEU A 159 10.58 0.61 2.88
C LEU A 159 11.85 1.45 2.97
N LEU A 160 12.41 1.83 1.82
CA LEU A 160 13.54 2.76 1.78
C LEU A 160 13.16 4.18 2.19
N GLU A 161 11.93 4.64 1.92
CA GLU A 161 11.44 5.91 2.47
C GLU A 161 11.61 5.94 3.99
N GLY A 162 11.25 4.84 4.68
CA GLY A 162 11.42 4.72 6.13
C GLY A 162 12.88 4.88 6.56
N ALA A 163 13.81 4.18 5.89
CA ALA A 163 15.24 4.26 6.19
C ALA A 163 15.79 5.67 5.95
N PHE A 164 15.40 6.34 4.85
CA PHE A 164 15.81 7.71 4.56
C PHE A 164 15.23 8.74 5.53
N GLN A 165 13.96 8.61 5.91
CA GLN A 165 13.35 9.49 6.91
C GLN A 165 13.98 9.31 8.30
N LEU A 166 14.30 8.07 8.66
CA LEU A 166 15.00 7.75 9.91
C LEU A 166 16.39 8.37 9.93
N GLU A 167 17.15 8.22 8.85
CA GLU A 167 18.50 8.80 8.73
C GLU A 167 18.45 10.32 8.85
N GLU A 168 17.53 11.00 8.15
CA GLU A 168 17.32 12.44 8.27
C GLU A 168 16.99 12.85 9.72
N TYR A 169 16.15 12.07 10.39
CA TYR A 169 15.78 12.34 11.80
C TYR A 169 16.99 12.22 12.74
N LEU A 170 17.75 11.11 12.63
CA LEU A 170 18.95 10.89 13.45
C LEU A 170 20.00 11.97 13.22
N ASN A 171 20.19 12.39 11.97
CA ASN A 171 21.12 13.47 11.63
C ASN A 171 20.69 14.79 12.29
N LYS A 172 19.43 15.19 12.14
CA LYS A 172 18.87 16.40 12.76
C LYS A 172 18.92 16.40 14.30
N LYS A 173 18.93 15.21 14.90
CA LYS A 173 19.03 15.05 16.36
C LYS A 173 20.46 14.92 16.87
N GLY A 174 21.46 14.91 16.00
CA GLY A 174 22.86 14.68 16.38
C GLY A 174 23.13 13.25 16.88
N LEU A 175 22.29 12.29 16.47
CA LEU A 175 22.40 10.88 16.85
C LEU A 175 23.07 10.02 15.77
N LYS A 176 23.33 10.57 14.58
CA LYS A 176 23.86 9.83 13.42
C LYS A 176 25.16 9.08 13.78
N SER A 177 26.11 9.77 14.41
CA SER A 177 27.41 9.18 14.80
C SER A 177 27.33 8.10 15.90
N LYS A 178 26.21 8.05 16.61
CA LYS A 178 25.94 7.06 17.69
C LYS A 178 25.01 5.94 17.23
N SER A 179 24.63 5.92 15.94
CA SER A 179 23.62 5.01 15.42
C SER A 179 24.11 4.33 14.15
N LYS A 180 23.74 3.05 14.01
CA LYS A 180 23.91 2.28 12.77
C LYS A 180 22.53 1.93 12.24
N ILE A 181 22.28 2.16 10.96
CA ILE A 181 21.06 1.74 10.29
C ILE A 181 21.39 0.54 9.42
N LYS A 182 20.78 -0.61 9.70
CA LYS A 182 20.83 -1.82 8.90
C LYS A 182 19.49 -1.98 8.18
N PHE A 183 19.51 -1.81 6.86
CA PHE A 183 18.33 -2.01 6.02
C PHE A 183 18.34 -3.43 5.49
N PHE A 184 17.46 -4.28 6.00
CA PHE A 184 17.34 -5.67 5.56
C PHE A 184 16.18 -5.85 4.58
N THR A 185 16.40 -6.73 3.60
CA THR A 185 15.43 -6.98 2.53
C THR A 185 15.61 -8.41 1.98
N PRO A 186 14.51 -9.13 1.64
CA PRO A 186 14.61 -10.44 0.99
C PRO A 186 15.08 -10.35 -0.46
N PHE A 187 15.20 -9.15 -1.02
CA PHE A 187 15.64 -8.93 -2.40
C PHE A 187 17.18 -8.83 -2.50
N PRO A 188 17.75 -9.03 -3.71
CA PRO A 188 19.21 -9.00 -3.92
C PRO A 188 19.84 -7.60 -3.79
N ARG A 189 19.06 -6.57 -3.58
CA ARG A 189 19.50 -5.16 -3.53
C ARG A 189 18.53 -4.30 -2.74
N ALA A 190 18.93 -3.06 -2.43
CA ALA A 190 18.14 -2.11 -1.63
C ALA A 190 16.77 -1.80 -2.25
N TYR A 191 16.67 -1.74 -3.58
CA TYR A 191 15.40 -1.61 -4.30
C TYR A 191 15.23 -2.73 -5.33
N PRO A 192 14.09 -3.45 -5.38
CA PRO A 192 13.93 -4.63 -6.24
C PRO A 192 14.18 -4.37 -7.72
N ALA A 193 13.61 -3.28 -8.28
CA ALA A 193 13.77 -2.93 -9.69
C ALA A 193 15.14 -2.28 -9.93
N GLU A 194 15.96 -2.93 -10.76
CA GLU A 194 17.33 -2.51 -11.02
C GLU A 194 17.47 -1.04 -11.50
N PRO A 195 16.67 -0.52 -12.45
CA PRO A 195 16.82 0.85 -12.88
C PRO A 195 16.64 1.88 -11.75
N MET A 196 15.72 1.62 -10.83
CA MET A 196 15.54 2.47 -9.66
C MET A 196 16.62 2.23 -8.60
N ASN A 197 17.13 0.99 -8.48
CA ASN A 197 18.25 0.72 -7.57
C ASN A 197 19.47 1.55 -7.92
N LYS A 198 19.81 1.70 -9.21
CA LYS A 198 20.88 2.58 -9.68
C LYS A 198 20.73 4.05 -9.24
N VAL A 199 19.49 4.50 -9.02
CA VAL A 199 19.21 5.85 -8.51
C VAL A 199 19.39 5.94 -7.00
N VAL A 200 18.98 4.91 -6.25
CA VAL A 200 18.93 4.99 -4.79
C VAL A 200 20.17 4.42 -4.10
N GLU A 201 20.90 3.50 -4.72
CA GLU A 201 22.10 2.87 -4.15
C GLU A 201 23.18 3.86 -3.76
N PRO A 202 23.58 4.84 -4.62
CA PRO A 202 24.53 5.87 -4.21
C PRO A 202 24.06 6.69 -3.01
N MET A 203 22.74 6.89 -2.88
CA MET A 203 22.16 7.62 -1.75
C MET A 203 22.19 6.81 -0.45
N VAL A 204 22.04 5.50 -0.54
CA VAL A 204 22.15 4.56 0.58
C VAL A 204 23.58 4.55 1.11
N GLU A 205 24.57 4.46 0.20
CA GLU A 205 26.00 4.49 0.52
C GLU A 205 26.41 5.82 1.14
N GLU A 206 26.10 6.97 0.50
CA GLU A 206 26.40 8.32 1.02
C GLU A 206 25.87 8.53 2.43
N ARG A 207 24.72 7.95 2.73
CA ARG A 207 24.08 8.07 4.06
C ARG A 207 24.57 7.04 5.07
N GLY A 208 25.45 6.13 4.68
CA GLY A 208 25.98 5.09 5.56
C GLY A 208 24.90 4.15 6.08
N ILE A 209 23.92 3.82 5.23
CA ILE A 209 22.90 2.80 5.51
C ILE A 209 23.46 1.46 5.04
N GLU A 210 23.67 0.53 5.95
CA GLU A 210 24.14 -0.81 5.65
C GLU A 210 23.00 -1.64 5.09
N VAL A 211 23.12 -2.13 3.84
CA VAL A 211 22.12 -2.99 3.22
C VAL A 211 22.45 -4.44 3.50
N MET A 212 21.46 -5.18 3.99
CA MET A 212 21.48 -6.62 4.20
C MET A 212 20.56 -7.29 3.15
N PRO A 213 21.07 -7.60 1.93
CA PRO A 213 20.27 -8.23 0.88
C PRO A 213 20.05 -9.71 1.20
N PHE A 214 19.07 -10.34 0.52
CA PHE A 214 18.69 -11.74 0.70
C PHE A 214 18.31 -12.11 2.14
N PHE A 215 17.99 -11.12 2.96
CA PHE A 215 17.59 -11.31 4.34
C PHE A 215 16.07 -11.52 4.42
N ASP A 216 15.60 -12.73 4.14
CA ASP A 216 14.22 -13.16 4.36
C ASP A 216 14.08 -13.61 5.82
N LEU A 217 13.25 -12.92 6.59
CA LEU A 217 13.21 -13.08 8.04
C LEU A 217 12.56 -14.40 8.43
N ASP A 218 13.29 -15.25 9.15
CA ASP A 218 12.84 -16.54 9.69
C ASP A 218 12.34 -16.41 11.14
N THR A 219 13.14 -15.80 12.01
CA THR A 219 12.80 -15.69 13.45
C THR A 219 13.25 -14.37 14.05
N VAL A 220 12.61 -14.00 15.16
CA VAL A 220 12.97 -12.86 16.01
C VAL A 220 13.14 -13.34 17.44
N ASP A 221 14.36 -13.26 17.97
CA ASP A 221 14.64 -13.44 19.41
C ASP A 221 14.56 -12.09 20.12
N ASN A 222 13.44 -11.84 20.78
CA ASN A 222 13.18 -10.57 21.46
C ASN A 222 14.02 -10.38 22.73
N GLU A 223 14.44 -11.45 23.39
CA GLU A 223 15.26 -11.38 24.61
C GLU A 223 16.71 -11.02 24.24
N LYS A 224 17.27 -11.70 23.25
CA LYS A 224 18.62 -11.44 22.75
C LYS A 224 18.69 -10.27 21.78
N LYS A 225 17.54 -9.77 21.29
CA LYS A 225 17.42 -8.73 20.27
C LYS A 225 18.15 -9.09 18.97
N ILE A 226 17.81 -10.24 18.42
CA ILE A 226 18.41 -10.78 17.21
C ILE A 226 17.31 -11.08 16.19
N LEU A 227 17.50 -10.63 14.95
CA LEU A 227 16.77 -11.09 13.77
C LEU A 227 17.61 -12.16 13.09
N THR A 228 16.99 -13.28 12.71
CA THR A 228 17.67 -14.36 11.97
C THR A 228 16.98 -14.57 10.62
N SER A 229 17.74 -14.64 9.54
CA SER A 229 17.24 -14.94 8.20
C SER A 229 17.06 -16.46 8.00
N ILE A 230 16.35 -16.85 6.94
CA ILE A 230 16.20 -18.26 6.52
C ILE A 230 17.58 -18.90 6.27
N GLU A 231 18.55 -18.14 5.77
CA GLU A 231 19.93 -18.59 5.52
C GLU A 231 20.79 -18.66 6.80
N GLY A 232 20.28 -18.16 7.93
CA GLY A 232 20.98 -18.17 9.21
C GLY A 232 21.81 -16.91 9.50
N ASP A 233 21.72 -15.89 8.67
CA ASP A 233 22.35 -14.59 8.95
C ASP A 233 21.66 -13.89 10.12
N ASN A 234 22.45 -13.12 10.90
CA ASN A 234 21.96 -12.49 12.11
C ASN A 234 22.13 -10.97 12.08
N ILE A 235 21.12 -10.24 12.56
CA ILE A 235 21.17 -8.81 12.82
C ILE A 235 20.84 -8.56 14.30
N ASN A 236 21.82 -8.10 15.07
CA ASN A 236 21.57 -7.57 16.41
C ASN A 236 20.95 -6.18 16.29
N TYR A 237 19.98 -5.85 17.14
CA TYR A 237 19.31 -4.56 17.11
C TYR A 237 19.09 -3.98 18.52
N ASP A 238 19.03 -2.66 18.60
CA ASP A 238 18.51 -1.90 19.76
C ASP A 238 17.09 -1.42 19.49
N LEU A 239 16.77 -1.14 18.21
CA LEU A 239 15.43 -0.76 17.76
C LEU A 239 15.08 -1.52 16.47
N PRO A 240 14.06 -2.40 16.49
CA PRO A 240 13.55 -3.05 15.31
C PRO A 240 12.44 -2.20 14.67
N ILE A 241 12.45 -2.06 13.33
CA ILE A 241 11.40 -1.44 12.53
C ILE A 241 11.06 -2.40 11.41
N ILE A 242 10.14 -3.30 11.68
CA ILE A 242 9.86 -4.45 10.81
C ILE A 242 8.47 -4.30 10.21
N VAL A 243 8.40 -4.24 8.87
CA VAL A 243 7.13 -4.34 8.17
C VAL A 243 6.79 -5.82 8.02
N PRO A 244 5.70 -6.29 8.65
CA PRO A 244 5.31 -7.69 8.59
C PRO A 244 4.85 -8.09 7.18
N PRO A 245 4.81 -9.39 6.87
CA PRO A 245 4.15 -9.89 5.67
C PRO A 245 2.72 -9.37 5.59
N CYS A 246 2.23 -9.08 4.39
CA CYS A 246 0.83 -8.74 4.20
C CYS A 246 0.11 -9.80 3.38
N ARG A 247 -1.12 -10.08 3.74
CA ARG A 247 -1.98 -11.06 3.06
C ARG A 247 -3.36 -10.48 2.79
N GLY A 248 -4.10 -11.10 1.88
CA GLY A 248 -5.51 -10.81 1.69
C GLY A 248 -6.31 -11.01 2.99
N THR A 249 -7.44 -10.36 3.12
CA THR A 249 -8.29 -10.43 4.30
C THR A 249 -8.88 -11.83 4.50
N LYS A 250 -9.24 -12.17 5.74
CA LYS A 250 -9.81 -13.47 6.11
C LYS A 250 -11.32 -13.55 5.77
N ILE A 251 -11.69 -13.21 4.53
CA ILE A 251 -13.05 -13.38 4.02
C ILE A 251 -13.10 -14.71 3.28
N LYS A 252 -14.10 -15.53 3.58
CA LYS A 252 -14.36 -16.76 2.85
C LYS A 252 -15.05 -16.40 1.53
N VAL A 253 -14.47 -16.83 0.40
CA VAL A 253 -15.03 -16.61 -0.95
C VAL A 253 -15.39 -17.94 -1.56
N LEU A 254 -16.66 -18.10 -1.92
CA LEU A 254 -17.20 -19.30 -2.55
C LEU A 254 -17.57 -19.03 -4.01
N PRO A 255 -17.31 -20.00 -4.90
CA PRO A 255 -16.71 -21.32 -4.66
C PRO A 255 -15.25 -21.23 -4.23
N GLU A 256 -14.72 -22.27 -3.60
CA GLU A 256 -13.31 -22.37 -3.21
C GLU A 256 -12.38 -22.32 -4.42
N GLY A 257 -11.08 -21.98 -4.19
CA GLY A 257 -10.06 -21.87 -5.24
C GLY A 257 -9.99 -20.52 -5.94
N LEU A 258 -10.72 -19.50 -5.44
CA LEU A 258 -10.68 -18.13 -5.95
C LEU A 258 -9.67 -17.23 -5.21
N GLN A 259 -8.98 -17.76 -4.22
CA GLN A 259 -7.91 -17.08 -3.49
C GLN A 259 -6.61 -17.88 -3.61
N ASN A 260 -5.49 -17.19 -3.71
CA ASN A 260 -4.17 -17.83 -3.65
C ASN A 260 -3.78 -18.14 -2.18
N GLU A 261 -2.59 -18.72 -1.97
CA GLU A 261 -2.08 -19.10 -0.64
C GLU A 261 -1.98 -17.91 0.33
N ASP A 262 -1.70 -16.71 -0.20
CA ASP A 262 -1.68 -15.46 0.57
C ASP A 262 -3.07 -14.80 0.70
N ARG A 263 -4.14 -15.51 0.34
CA ARG A 263 -5.55 -15.04 0.40
C ARG A 263 -5.88 -13.87 -0.53
N PHE A 264 -5.04 -13.55 -1.52
CA PHE A 264 -5.39 -12.57 -2.54
C PHE A 264 -6.36 -13.18 -3.55
N ILE A 265 -7.33 -12.39 -3.98
CA ILE A 265 -8.35 -12.81 -4.95
C ILE A 265 -7.72 -12.97 -6.33
N ILE A 266 -7.90 -14.14 -6.93
CA ILE A 266 -7.40 -14.45 -8.27
C ILE A 266 -8.25 -13.73 -9.30
N SER A 267 -7.65 -12.76 -10.00
CA SER A 267 -8.36 -11.87 -10.89
C SER A 267 -7.62 -11.73 -12.23
N ASP A 268 -8.39 -11.41 -13.27
CA ASP A 268 -7.84 -11.03 -14.57
C ASP A 268 -7.07 -9.70 -14.47
N LYS A 269 -5.86 -9.65 -14.98
CA LYS A 269 -4.96 -8.51 -14.80
C LYS A 269 -5.37 -7.24 -15.55
N TYR A 270 -6.26 -7.35 -16.53
CA TYR A 270 -6.72 -6.23 -17.33
C TYR A 270 -8.09 -5.70 -16.90
N THR A 271 -8.97 -6.58 -16.43
CA THR A 271 -10.36 -6.24 -16.10
C THR A 271 -10.69 -6.34 -14.62
N MET A 272 -9.78 -6.87 -13.79
CA MET A 272 -9.98 -7.18 -12.37
C MET A 272 -11.16 -8.14 -12.10
N LYS A 273 -11.75 -8.76 -13.12
CA LYS A 273 -12.78 -9.78 -12.97
C LYS A 273 -12.26 -10.98 -12.20
N ILE A 274 -13.04 -11.47 -11.26
CA ILE A 274 -12.73 -12.71 -10.55
C ILE A 274 -12.91 -13.88 -11.53
N LYS A 275 -11.95 -14.80 -11.52
CA LYS A 275 -11.93 -15.95 -12.45
C LYS A 275 -13.28 -16.68 -12.50
N GLY A 276 -13.91 -16.73 -13.68
CA GLY A 276 -15.17 -17.42 -13.92
C GLY A 276 -16.44 -16.59 -13.63
N PHE A 277 -16.30 -15.31 -13.26
CA PHE A 277 -17.45 -14.44 -12.94
C PHE A 277 -17.37 -13.12 -13.70
N ASP A 278 -18.43 -12.77 -14.43
CA ASP A 278 -18.52 -11.51 -15.18
C ASP A 278 -19.00 -10.32 -14.34
N ASN A 279 -19.58 -10.60 -13.18
CA ASN A 279 -20.20 -9.63 -12.29
C ASN A 279 -19.49 -9.49 -10.94
N ALA A 280 -18.31 -10.10 -10.78
CA ALA A 280 -17.53 -10.06 -9.56
C ALA A 280 -16.09 -9.56 -9.86
N PHE A 281 -15.62 -8.61 -9.06
CA PHE A 281 -14.34 -7.94 -9.27
C PHE A 281 -13.55 -7.87 -7.96
N ALA A 282 -12.22 -7.80 -8.07
CA ALA A 282 -11.36 -7.47 -6.93
C ALA A 282 -10.43 -6.32 -7.31
N VAL A 283 -10.40 -5.25 -6.50
CA VAL A 283 -9.63 -4.03 -6.78
C VAL A 283 -8.68 -3.67 -5.64
N GLY A 284 -7.57 -3.04 -6.00
CA GLY A 284 -6.54 -2.59 -5.07
C GLY A 284 -5.78 -3.78 -4.48
N ASP A 285 -5.31 -3.62 -3.25
CA ASP A 285 -4.43 -4.59 -2.61
C ASP A 285 -5.09 -5.96 -2.36
N ALA A 286 -6.41 -6.09 -2.54
CA ALA A 286 -7.14 -7.35 -2.35
C ALA A 286 -6.90 -8.38 -3.46
N ASN A 287 -6.54 -7.97 -4.67
CA ASN A 287 -6.31 -8.85 -5.81
C ASN A 287 -4.86 -9.38 -5.88
N ASN A 288 -4.61 -10.36 -6.74
CA ASN A 288 -3.29 -10.96 -6.96
C ASN A 288 -2.56 -10.41 -8.20
N LEU A 289 -2.91 -9.23 -8.69
CA LEU A 289 -2.31 -8.66 -9.89
C LEU A 289 -0.78 -8.47 -9.74
N PRO A 290 -0.01 -8.66 -10.82
CA PRO A 290 1.45 -8.51 -10.81
C PRO A 290 1.87 -7.01 -10.84
N THR A 291 1.36 -6.24 -9.89
CA THR A 291 1.63 -4.80 -9.73
C THR A 291 1.94 -4.46 -8.29
N SER A 292 2.54 -3.31 -8.07
CA SER A 292 2.73 -2.82 -6.70
C SER A 292 1.37 -2.50 -6.06
N LYS A 293 1.16 -3.01 -4.85
CA LYS A 293 -0.03 -2.73 -4.03
C LYS A 293 0.05 -1.30 -3.50
N THR A 294 -0.60 -0.37 -4.20
CA THR A 294 -0.55 1.07 -3.88
C THR A 294 -1.88 1.76 -4.09
N GLY A 295 -2.07 2.90 -3.43
CA GLY A 295 -3.30 3.68 -3.58
C GLY A 295 -3.54 4.19 -5.00
N VAL A 296 -2.47 4.46 -5.78
CA VAL A 296 -2.59 4.87 -7.19
C VAL A 296 -3.07 3.71 -8.05
N THR A 297 -2.50 2.53 -7.86
CA THR A 297 -2.94 1.30 -8.56
C THR A 297 -4.43 1.04 -8.28
N ALA A 298 -4.83 1.07 -7.01
CA ALA A 298 -6.23 0.89 -6.61
C ALA A 298 -7.17 1.94 -7.24
N HIS A 299 -6.70 3.19 -7.41
CA HIS A 299 -7.46 4.26 -8.08
C HIS A 299 -7.72 3.91 -9.55
N LEU A 300 -6.68 3.53 -10.27
CA LEU A 300 -6.78 3.22 -11.71
C LEU A 300 -7.63 1.96 -11.95
N GLU A 301 -7.42 0.91 -11.16
CA GLU A 301 -8.24 -0.30 -11.23
C GLU A 301 -9.71 0.00 -10.96
N ALA A 302 -10.03 0.81 -9.95
CA ALA A 302 -11.39 1.21 -9.61
C ALA A 302 -12.09 1.95 -10.77
N LYS A 303 -11.37 2.83 -11.49
CA LYS A 303 -11.89 3.51 -12.67
C LYS A 303 -12.21 2.55 -13.81
N VAL A 304 -11.30 1.60 -14.09
CA VAL A 304 -11.50 0.58 -15.13
C VAL A 304 -12.73 -0.28 -14.80
N VAL A 305 -12.85 -0.77 -13.56
CA VAL A 305 -14.01 -1.58 -13.15
C VAL A 305 -15.31 -0.78 -13.23
N ALA A 306 -15.31 0.48 -12.80
CA ALA A 306 -16.49 1.34 -12.94
C ALA A 306 -16.91 1.53 -14.40
N ASN A 307 -15.97 1.69 -15.33
CA ASN A 307 -16.24 1.77 -16.76
C ASN A 307 -16.82 0.46 -17.30
N ILE A 308 -16.27 -0.69 -16.90
CA ILE A 308 -16.77 -2.01 -17.33
C ILE A 308 -18.21 -2.23 -16.83
N ILE A 309 -18.52 -1.91 -15.57
CA ILE A 309 -19.88 -2.01 -15.02
C ILE A 309 -20.86 -1.13 -15.82
N GLN A 310 -20.43 0.05 -16.28
CA GLN A 310 -21.22 0.95 -17.13
C GLN A 310 -21.29 0.52 -18.62
N GLY A 311 -20.82 -0.69 -18.95
CA GLY A 311 -20.85 -1.22 -20.32
C GLY A 311 -19.82 -0.62 -21.27
N LYS A 312 -18.83 0.12 -20.74
CA LYS A 312 -17.73 0.68 -21.56
C LYS A 312 -16.59 -0.34 -21.66
N TYR A 313 -15.95 -0.37 -22.84
CA TYR A 313 -14.71 -1.13 -22.98
C TYR A 313 -13.56 -0.39 -22.30
N ASP A 314 -12.93 -1.00 -21.32
CA ASP A 314 -11.75 -0.46 -20.64
C ASP A 314 -10.83 -1.59 -20.14
N LYS A 315 -9.55 -1.28 -19.99
CA LYS A 315 -8.55 -2.22 -19.49
C LYS A 315 -7.48 -1.52 -18.66
N PHE A 316 -7.11 -2.14 -17.57
CA PHE A 316 -5.97 -1.72 -16.77
C PHE A 316 -4.66 -2.13 -17.47
N THR A 317 -3.70 -1.23 -17.52
CA THR A 317 -2.41 -1.45 -18.18
C THR A 317 -1.28 -1.86 -17.23
N GLY A 318 -1.58 -2.09 -15.96
CA GLY A 318 -0.55 -2.35 -14.95
C GLY A 318 0.16 -1.09 -14.46
N ARG A 319 -0.39 0.09 -14.75
CA ARG A 319 0.22 1.37 -14.42
C ARG A 319 0.45 1.51 -12.92
N ILE A 320 1.70 1.73 -12.56
CA ILE A 320 2.11 2.17 -11.23
C ILE A 320 2.72 3.57 -11.30
N ASN A 321 2.51 4.35 -10.26
CA ASN A 321 3.09 5.67 -10.12
C ASN A 321 3.19 6.01 -8.63
N CYS A 322 4.24 5.50 -7.97
CA CYS A 322 4.43 5.69 -6.54
C CYS A 322 5.35 6.86 -6.25
N PRO A 323 4.89 7.91 -5.56
CA PRO A 323 5.77 8.92 -5.03
C PRO A 323 6.73 8.32 -4.00
N PHE A 324 8.03 8.51 -4.18
CA PHE A 324 9.09 8.00 -3.33
C PHE A 324 9.86 9.17 -2.68
N ASP A 325 9.65 9.40 -1.39
CA ASP A 325 10.33 10.45 -0.63
C ASP A 325 11.75 10.01 -0.24
N THR A 326 12.73 10.72 -0.72
CA THR A 326 14.13 10.42 -0.44
C THR A 326 14.70 11.26 0.72
N ALA A 327 13.84 11.83 1.55
CA ALA A 327 14.18 12.77 2.64
C ALA A 327 14.85 14.07 2.16
N TYR A 328 15.25 14.94 3.05
CA TYR A 328 15.89 16.25 2.77
C TYR A 328 15.14 17.10 1.74
N GLY A 329 13.80 16.99 1.70
CA GLY A 329 12.93 17.73 0.79
C GLY A 329 13.06 17.33 -0.68
N LYS A 330 13.51 16.13 -0.96
CA LYS A 330 13.59 15.55 -2.30
C LYS A 330 12.69 14.29 -2.40
N ALA A 331 12.14 14.04 -3.58
CA ALA A 331 11.40 12.85 -3.90
C ALA A 331 11.61 12.45 -5.36
N THR A 332 11.34 11.19 -5.65
CA THR A 332 11.21 10.68 -7.00
C THR A 332 9.87 9.97 -7.17
N PHE A 333 9.64 9.35 -8.31
CA PHE A 333 8.46 8.53 -8.58
C PHE A 333 8.92 7.19 -9.17
N VAL A 334 8.31 6.11 -8.69
CA VAL A 334 8.46 4.79 -9.30
C VAL A 334 7.32 4.62 -10.29
N ILE A 335 7.66 4.62 -11.57
CA ILE A 335 6.70 4.64 -12.67
C ILE A 335 7.00 3.46 -13.59
N ALA A 336 5.99 2.65 -13.86
CA ALA A 336 6.04 1.51 -14.78
C ALA A 336 4.61 1.14 -15.23
N ASP A 337 4.51 0.25 -16.20
CA ASP A 337 3.29 -0.47 -16.56
C ASP A 337 3.68 -1.91 -17.01
N TYR A 338 2.71 -2.70 -17.51
CA TYR A 338 2.98 -4.09 -17.92
C TYR A 338 4.02 -4.20 -19.06
N ASP A 339 4.09 -3.21 -19.93
CA ASP A 339 4.93 -3.22 -21.13
C ASP A 339 6.21 -2.41 -20.94
N ASN A 340 6.25 -1.51 -19.95
CA ASN A 340 7.36 -0.60 -19.71
C ASN A 340 7.96 -0.80 -18.33
N PRO A 341 9.27 -1.10 -18.21
CA PRO A 341 9.94 -1.27 -16.93
C PRO A 341 10.01 0.04 -16.13
N VAL A 342 10.39 -0.07 -14.87
CA VAL A 342 10.61 1.11 -14.01
C VAL A 342 11.68 2.01 -14.60
N ALA A 343 11.35 3.29 -14.79
CA ALA A 343 12.31 4.30 -15.25
C ALA A 343 13.24 4.75 -14.11
N PRO A 344 14.56 4.95 -14.36
CA PRO A 344 15.50 5.50 -13.38
C PRO A 344 15.31 7.02 -13.23
N TYR A 345 14.34 7.42 -12.42
CA TYR A 345 13.90 8.82 -12.34
C TYR A 345 14.53 9.51 -11.12
N PRO A 346 15.53 10.44 -11.29
CA PRO A 346 16.28 11.00 -10.18
C PRO A 346 15.42 11.89 -9.26
N PRO A 347 15.72 11.94 -7.94
CA PRO A 347 14.95 12.71 -6.98
C PRO A 347 15.20 14.22 -7.11
N THR A 348 14.11 15.01 -6.98
CA THR A 348 14.16 16.48 -7.03
C THR A 348 13.25 17.12 -5.98
N ARG A 349 13.48 18.41 -5.68
CA ARG A 349 12.62 19.22 -4.81
C ARG A 349 11.23 19.43 -5.42
N MET A 350 11.14 19.58 -6.74
CA MET A 350 9.87 19.71 -7.45
C MET A 350 8.99 18.48 -7.27
N LYS A 351 9.56 17.27 -7.38
CA LYS A 351 8.83 16.01 -7.18
C LYS A 351 8.39 15.84 -5.72
N HIS A 352 9.18 16.32 -4.77
CA HIS A 352 8.74 16.37 -3.36
C HIS A 352 7.55 17.31 -3.18
N PHE A 353 7.58 18.50 -3.78
CA PHE A 353 6.44 19.41 -3.79
C PHE A 353 5.19 18.77 -4.40
N MET A 354 5.33 18.06 -5.52
CA MET A 354 4.24 17.30 -6.14
C MET A 354 3.67 16.25 -5.18
N LYS A 355 4.53 15.43 -4.55
CA LYS A 355 4.09 14.43 -3.53
C LYS A 355 3.31 15.10 -2.39
N MET A 356 3.79 16.22 -1.86
CA MET A 356 3.10 16.94 -0.79
C MET A 356 1.78 17.57 -1.24
N SER A 357 1.70 18.02 -2.50
CA SER A 357 0.47 18.55 -3.09
C SER A 357 -0.59 17.46 -3.28
N MET A 358 -0.20 16.27 -3.72
CA MET A 358 -1.11 15.12 -3.82
C MET A 358 -1.78 14.80 -2.48
N ALA A 359 -1.03 14.88 -1.38
CA ALA A 359 -1.59 14.68 -0.04
C ALA A 359 -2.68 15.73 0.35
N ARG A 360 -2.66 16.92 -0.28
CA ARG A 360 -3.68 17.97 -0.04
C ARG A 360 -4.95 17.72 -0.83
N ILE A 361 -4.83 17.26 -2.08
CA ILE A 361 -5.96 17.05 -2.99
C ILE A 361 -6.56 15.63 -2.85
N TYR A 362 -5.95 14.74 -2.09
CA TYR A 362 -6.36 13.34 -1.96
C TYR A 362 -7.87 13.14 -1.73
N TRP A 363 -8.44 13.92 -0.81
CA TRP A 363 -9.87 13.81 -0.51
C TRP A 363 -10.79 14.23 -1.66
N MET A 364 -10.30 15.08 -2.55
CA MET A 364 -11.01 15.48 -3.77
C MET A 364 -10.92 14.39 -4.84
N THR A 365 -9.78 13.65 -4.89
CA THR A 365 -9.62 12.55 -5.83
C THR A 365 -10.56 11.38 -5.53
N LEU A 366 -10.81 11.10 -4.25
CA LEU A 366 -11.77 10.06 -3.85
C LEU A 366 -13.20 10.35 -4.34
N LYS A 367 -13.54 11.63 -4.53
CA LYS A 367 -14.85 12.09 -5.03
C LYS A 367 -14.88 12.31 -6.56
N GLY A 368 -13.76 12.11 -7.25
CA GLY A 368 -13.63 12.38 -8.69
C GLY A 368 -13.47 13.87 -9.04
N TYR A 369 -13.43 14.79 -8.06
CA TYR A 369 -13.32 16.24 -8.33
C TYR A 369 -11.92 16.67 -8.81
N ALA A 370 -10.91 15.83 -8.61
CA ALA A 370 -9.54 16.09 -9.04
C ALA A 370 -9.10 15.22 -10.24
N ASP A 371 -10.03 14.51 -10.88
CA ASP A 371 -9.72 13.64 -12.03
C ASP A 371 -8.93 14.37 -13.13
N PRO A 372 -9.27 15.61 -13.56
CA PRO A 372 -8.49 16.32 -14.59
C PRO A 372 -7.03 16.61 -14.16
N ILE A 373 -6.78 16.80 -12.85
CA ILE A 373 -5.43 17.01 -12.33
C ILE A 373 -4.66 15.69 -12.36
N PHE A 374 -5.32 14.58 -12.07
CA PHE A 374 -4.74 13.24 -12.12
C PHE A 374 -4.43 12.83 -13.56
N ASP A 375 -5.34 13.07 -14.50
CA ASP A 375 -5.14 12.78 -15.93
C ASP A 375 -3.91 13.54 -16.45
N PHE A 376 -3.82 14.84 -16.18
CA PHE A 376 -2.63 15.64 -16.53
C PHE A 376 -1.34 15.09 -15.87
N TYR A 377 -1.41 14.69 -14.59
CA TYR A 377 -0.27 14.13 -13.89
C TYR A 377 0.16 12.78 -14.49
N PHE A 378 -0.77 11.92 -14.90
CA PHE A 378 -0.46 10.65 -15.55
C PHE A 378 0.10 10.83 -16.95
N ASP A 379 -0.35 11.80 -17.72
CA ASP A 379 0.22 12.15 -19.01
C ASP A 379 1.66 12.67 -18.89
N PHE A 380 1.90 13.53 -17.89
CA PHE A 380 3.24 14.06 -17.60
C PHE A 380 4.22 12.97 -17.13
N THR A 381 3.73 11.99 -16.39
CA THR A 381 4.52 10.87 -15.87
C THR A 381 4.36 9.59 -16.72
N ASN A 382 4.21 9.72 -18.02
CA ASN A 382 4.06 8.58 -18.93
C ASN A 382 5.35 7.73 -18.95
N PRO A 383 5.30 6.39 -18.68
CA PRO A 383 6.48 5.54 -18.60
C PRO A 383 7.26 5.45 -19.93
N VAL A 384 6.58 5.47 -21.06
CA VAL A 384 7.22 5.45 -22.38
C VAL A 384 8.13 6.69 -22.52
N LYS A 385 7.57 7.89 -22.33
CA LYS A 385 8.31 9.16 -22.42
C LYS A 385 9.47 9.24 -21.41
N LEU A 386 9.30 8.66 -20.21
CA LEU A 386 10.33 8.67 -19.19
C LEU A 386 11.45 7.67 -19.50
N ASN A 387 11.11 6.48 -20.01
CA ASN A 387 12.12 5.51 -20.43
C ASN A 387 12.92 6.05 -21.64
N GLU A 388 12.31 6.66 -22.63
CA GLU A 388 13.00 7.33 -23.73
C GLU A 388 13.99 8.40 -23.23
N LYS A 389 13.61 9.15 -22.20
CA LYS A 389 14.44 10.24 -21.64
C LYS A 389 15.58 9.76 -20.74
N TYR A 390 15.37 8.70 -19.95
CA TYR A 390 16.29 8.32 -18.87
C TYR A 390 16.94 6.94 -19.03
N ALA A 391 16.51 6.10 -19.99
CA ALA A 391 17.13 4.80 -20.23
C ALA A 391 18.48 4.88 -20.94
N THR A 392 18.80 6.01 -21.54
CA THR A 392 20.06 6.27 -22.29
C THR A 392 21.09 7.07 -21.50
N SER A 393 20.78 7.46 -20.28
CA SER A 393 21.67 8.14 -19.34
C SER A 393 22.11 7.18 -18.21
#